data_0d28be18c2a49ac10e7ef87f33f4c5b9
#
_entry.id   0d28be18c2a49ac10e7ef87f33f4c5b9
#
_cell.length_a   1.000
_cell.length_b   1.000
_cell.length_c   1.000
_cell.angle_alpha   90.00
_cell.angle_beta   90.00
_cell.angle_gamma   90.00
#
_symmetry.space_group_name_H-M   'P 1'
#
loop_
_entity.id
_entity.type
_entity.pdbx_description
1 polymer ?
#
loop_
_entity_poly.entity_id
_entity_poly.type
_entity_poly.pdbx_seq_one_letter_code
_entity_poly.pdbx_strand_id
1 'polypeptide(L)'
;RLFGGEMAGAGPGTKITAETESAQALWCAAVTAEGKGKPFEHYTDEILSKHTNRAFTGGTNLKTMLAIKDEWKMSSYKSAQVLIKAGYINKGHTFHRDDRVMNGIYSIKKDAYRNSDLKNLNNDKWNPGDIWAVSKDYKEDDLPTDTIRGLNKHMLEQFNLRNVVGISLKGIMKGDGQFKEYNKEVPALTDNYKLERLQVKGAKRGTFWSTKECNITTKEGTILDLKANKNLGTMKIEIKGKGARGGSIGYGPVEDTADIVKLPKMRTNNDLIKLAKLITSPVGKNGKHDRKTLTARRDFYNRVSKYEKMTRKVWDEEIEKKDTQWVHAKLGGIEILDLVNNASTIKANRVVTRMINYAASKLEDSSVYVKVSE
;
A
#
# COMPACT_ATOMS: atom_id res chain seq x y z
N ARG A 1 8.02 -37.21 -5.82
CA ARG A 1 6.56 -36.88 -5.79
C ARG A 1 6.44 -35.38 -5.94
N LEU A 2 5.92 -34.95 -7.09
CA LEU A 2 5.60 -33.60 -7.49
C LEU A 2 4.52 -33.02 -6.56
N PHE A 3 4.79 -31.89 -5.92
CA PHE A 3 3.77 -31.07 -5.30
C PHE A 3 3.33 -30.01 -6.32
N GLY A 4 2.27 -30.34 -7.06
CA GLY A 4 1.48 -29.37 -7.75
C GLY A 4 0.59 -28.66 -6.72
N GLY A 5 0.97 -27.45 -6.30
CA GLY A 5 0.05 -26.56 -5.60
C GLY A 5 -0.89 -25.93 -6.63
N GLU A 6 -2.15 -26.34 -6.62
CA GLU A 6 -3.21 -25.66 -7.36
C GLU A 6 -3.30 -24.21 -6.90
N MET A 7 -3.00 -23.28 -7.80
CA MET A 7 -3.28 -21.86 -7.61
C MET A 7 -4.79 -21.68 -7.59
N ALA A 8 -5.33 -21.29 -6.44
CA ALA A 8 -6.73 -20.91 -6.31
C ALA A 8 -7.08 -19.88 -7.39
N GLY A 9 -8.15 -20.13 -8.16
CA GLY A 9 -8.55 -19.48 -9.38
C GLY A 9 -8.39 -17.95 -9.37
N ALA A 10 -7.42 -17.47 -10.13
CA ALA A 10 -7.24 -16.06 -10.38
C ALA A 10 -8.42 -15.55 -11.22
N GLY A 11 -9.17 -14.56 -10.70
CA GLY A 11 -10.23 -13.90 -11.45
C GLY A 11 -9.67 -13.17 -12.69
N PRO A 12 -10.52 -12.79 -13.65
CA PRO A 12 -10.11 -12.15 -14.93
C PRO A 12 -9.16 -10.96 -14.74
N GLY A 13 -9.31 -10.17 -13.67
CA GLY A 13 -8.43 -9.04 -13.35
C GLY A 13 -7.00 -9.44 -13.00
N THR A 14 -6.79 -10.58 -12.36
CA THR A 14 -5.47 -11.07 -11.98
C THR A 14 -4.66 -11.51 -13.19
N LYS A 15 -5.31 -12.14 -14.17
CA LYS A 15 -4.67 -12.58 -15.42
C LYS A 15 -4.19 -11.37 -16.24
N ILE A 16 -5.04 -10.37 -16.45
CA ILE A 16 -4.69 -9.14 -17.18
C ILE A 16 -3.51 -8.41 -16.49
N THR A 17 -3.50 -8.36 -15.16
CA THR A 17 -2.41 -7.77 -14.39
C THR A 17 -1.10 -8.52 -14.66
N ALA A 18 -1.13 -9.86 -14.60
CA ALA A 18 0.04 -10.70 -14.85
C ALA A 18 0.61 -10.51 -16.27
N GLU A 19 -0.24 -10.44 -17.27
CA GLU A 19 0.14 -10.21 -18.67
C GLU A 19 0.77 -8.83 -18.86
N THR A 20 0.19 -7.80 -18.24
CA THR A 20 0.71 -6.42 -18.31
C THR A 20 2.08 -6.29 -17.63
N GLU A 21 2.26 -6.87 -16.45
CA GLU A 21 3.54 -6.84 -15.73
C GLU A 21 4.63 -7.60 -16.48
N SER A 22 4.29 -8.72 -17.12
CA SER A 22 5.22 -9.46 -17.98
C SER A 22 5.65 -8.66 -19.21
N ALA A 23 4.70 -7.96 -19.85
CA ALA A 23 5.01 -7.06 -20.94
C ALA A 23 5.89 -5.89 -20.49
N GLN A 24 5.67 -5.34 -19.30
CA GLN A 24 6.54 -4.29 -18.73
C GLN A 24 7.99 -4.77 -18.56
N ALA A 25 8.22 -6.03 -18.15
CA ALA A 25 9.56 -6.61 -18.10
C ALA A 25 10.21 -6.65 -19.47
N LEU A 26 9.47 -7.06 -20.51
CA LEU A 26 9.95 -7.08 -21.91
C LEU A 26 10.27 -5.66 -22.41
N TRP A 27 9.42 -4.68 -22.15
CA TRP A 27 9.69 -3.29 -22.51
C TRP A 27 10.94 -2.73 -21.81
N CYS A 28 11.11 -2.99 -20.51
CA CYS A 28 12.33 -2.60 -19.79
C CYS A 28 13.58 -3.25 -20.44
N ALA A 29 13.50 -4.52 -20.82
CA ALA A 29 14.59 -5.23 -21.51
C ALA A 29 14.94 -4.59 -22.86
N ALA A 30 13.94 -4.31 -23.69
CA ALA A 30 14.14 -3.72 -25.01
C ALA A 30 14.67 -2.27 -24.92
N VAL A 31 14.00 -1.41 -24.12
CA VAL A 31 14.36 0.01 -24.01
C VAL A 31 15.77 0.18 -23.44
N THR A 32 16.19 -0.66 -22.48
CA THR A 32 17.57 -0.63 -21.97
C THR A 32 18.60 -1.13 -22.99
N ALA A 33 18.26 -2.12 -23.82
CA ALA A 33 19.15 -2.69 -24.81
C ALA A 33 19.40 -1.75 -25.99
N GLU A 34 18.30 -1.18 -26.54
CA GLU A 34 18.35 -0.27 -27.70
C GLU A 34 18.98 1.08 -27.36
N GLY A 35 19.00 1.45 -26.08
CA GLY A 35 19.65 2.67 -25.58
C GLY A 35 18.72 3.89 -25.49
N LYS A 36 19.27 4.97 -24.95
CA LYS A 36 18.53 6.21 -24.69
C LYS A 36 18.10 6.90 -25.99
N GLY A 37 16.94 7.52 -25.97
CA GLY A 37 16.50 8.48 -27.01
C GLY A 37 15.81 7.88 -28.21
N LYS A 38 15.59 6.57 -28.27
CA LYS A 38 14.73 5.97 -29.28
C LYS A 38 13.28 6.32 -29.01
N PRO A 39 12.48 6.81 -29.99
CA PRO A 39 11.05 7.11 -29.82
C PRO A 39 10.24 5.82 -29.65
N PHE A 40 9.02 5.97 -29.16
CA PHE A 40 8.11 4.84 -28.93
C PHE A 40 7.90 3.97 -30.16
N GLU A 41 7.76 4.60 -31.33
CA GLU A 41 7.51 3.96 -32.63
C GLU A 41 8.66 3.08 -33.10
N HIS A 42 9.85 3.26 -32.56
CA HIS A 42 11.00 2.36 -32.82
C HIS A 42 10.75 0.95 -32.29
N TYR A 43 9.96 0.79 -31.23
CA TYR A 43 9.77 -0.48 -30.53
C TYR A 43 8.62 -1.29 -31.13
N THR A 44 8.84 -1.77 -32.37
CA THR A 44 7.94 -2.71 -33.04
C THR A 44 7.96 -4.09 -32.33
N ASP A 45 6.97 -4.92 -32.63
CA ASP A 45 6.92 -6.30 -32.12
C ASP A 45 8.18 -7.10 -32.49
N GLU A 46 8.79 -6.81 -33.65
CA GLU A 46 10.06 -7.42 -34.07
C GLU A 46 11.21 -7.00 -33.17
N ILE A 47 11.33 -5.70 -32.85
CA ILE A 47 12.39 -5.19 -31.95
C ILE A 47 12.19 -5.75 -30.54
N LEU A 48 10.96 -5.72 -30.00
CA LEU A 48 10.66 -6.27 -28.68
C LEU A 48 11.03 -7.77 -28.61
N SER A 49 10.73 -8.53 -29.65
CA SER A 49 11.01 -9.96 -29.72
C SER A 49 12.50 -10.31 -29.65
N LYS A 50 13.40 -9.43 -30.10
CA LYS A 50 14.87 -9.62 -30.02
C LYS A 50 15.40 -9.59 -28.59
N HIS A 51 14.62 -9.08 -27.62
CA HIS A 51 15.05 -8.88 -26.24
C HIS A 51 14.39 -9.83 -25.22
N THR A 52 13.72 -10.88 -25.68
CA THR A 52 13.09 -11.90 -24.82
C THR A 52 14.10 -12.65 -23.94
N ASN A 53 15.35 -12.76 -24.37
CA ASN A 53 16.43 -13.38 -23.59
C ASN A 53 16.88 -12.55 -22.39
N ARG A 54 16.30 -11.38 -22.18
CA ARG A 54 16.55 -10.49 -21.04
C ARG A 54 15.30 -10.25 -20.19
N ALA A 55 14.15 -10.81 -20.58
CA ALA A 55 12.88 -10.72 -19.85
C ALA A 55 12.38 -12.13 -19.52
N PHE A 56 12.48 -12.52 -18.28
CA PHE A 56 12.10 -13.82 -17.76
C PHE A 56 10.76 -13.72 -17.04
N THR A 57 9.70 -14.28 -17.61
CA THR A 57 8.31 -13.98 -17.24
C THR A 57 7.48 -15.23 -16.94
N GLY A 58 8.00 -16.16 -16.18
CA GLY A 58 7.31 -17.27 -15.51
C GLY A 58 6.10 -17.94 -16.19
N GLY A 59 6.11 -18.06 -17.54
CA GLY A 59 5.03 -18.73 -18.28
C GLY A 59 4.14 -17.81 -19.12
N THR A 60 4.31 -16.49 -19.05
CA THR A 60 3.63 -15.58 -20.00
C THR A 60 4.39 -15.62 -21.34
N ASN A 61 3.70 -16.07 -22.40
CA ASN A 61 4.32 -16.18 -23.71
C ASN A 61 4.45 -14.81 -24.43
N LEU A 62 5.38 -14.73 -25.38
CA LEU A 62 5.67 -13.51 -26.13
C LEU A 62 4.44 -12.93 -26.83
N LYS A 63 3.61 -13.77 -27.47
CA LYS A 63 2.39 -13.32 -28.17
C LYS A 63 1.46 -12.56 -27.21
N THR A 64 1.28 -13.05 -25.99
CA THR A 64 0.47 -12.38 -24.97
C THR A 64 1.09 -11.05 -24.54
N MET A 65 2.41 -10.99 -24.34
CA MET A 65 3.10 -9.74 -23.97
C MET A 65 3.02 -8.68 -25.06
N LEU A 66 3.04 -9.05 -26.34
CA LEU A 66 2.91 -8.13 -27.47
C LEU A 66 1.47 -7.68 -27.70
N ALA A 67 0.47 -8.47 -27.27
CA ALA A 67 -0.95 -8.21 -27.47
C ALA A 67 -1.59 -7.28 -26.43
N ILE A 68 -0.83 -6.74 -25.47
CA ILE A 68 -1.38 -5.78 -24.52
C ILE A 68 -1.85 -4.49 -25.21
N LYS A 69 -2.80 -3.79 -24.61
CA LYS A 69 -3.34 -2.53 -25.16
C LYS A 69 -2.25 -1.48 -25.35
N ASP A 70 -2.37 -0.66 -26.37
CA ASP A 70 -1.38 0.37 -26.72
C ASP A 70 -1.14 1.39 -25.60
N GLU A 71 -2.17 1.71 -24.81
CA GLU A 71 -2.02 2.55 -23.60
C GLU A 71 -1.03 1.94 -22.59
N TRP A 72 -1.02 0.62 -22.43
CA TRP A 72 -0.10 -0.10 -21.56
C TRP A 72 1.29 -0.25 -22.17
N LYS A 73 1.40 -0.38 -23.51
CA LYS A 73 2.68 -0.34 -24.22
C LYS A 73 3.36 1.01 -24.01
N MET A 74 2.63 2.11 -24.21
CA MET A 74 3.13 3.47 -23.98
C MET A 74 3.52 3.67 -22.50
N SER A 75 2.70 3.21 -21.56
CA SER A 75 3.00 3.29 -20.13
C SER A 75 4.29 2.51 -19.78
N SER A 76 4.48 1.32 -20.36
CA SER A 76 5.66 0.49 -20.14
C SER A 76 6.93 1.16 -20.70
N TYR A 77 6.84 1.74 -21.89
CA TYR A 77 7.92 2.52 -22.50
C TYR A 77 8.30 3.72 -21.61
N LYS A 78 7.34 4.55 -21.19
CA LYS A 78 7.58 5.71 -20.32
C LYS A 78 8.21 5.28 -18.99
N SER A 79 7.71 4.20 -18.39
CA SER A 79 8.27 3.66 -17.14
C SER A 79 9.73 3.25 -17.29
N ALA A 80 10.08 2.57 -18.39
CA ALA A 80 11.46 2.21 -18.69
C ALA A 80 12.35 3.46 -18.87
N GLN A 81 11.88 4.49 -19.58
CA GLN A 81 12.62 5.74 -19.76
C GLN A 81 12.88 6.46 -18.42
N VAL A 82 11.88 6.53 -17.53
CA VAL A 82 12.02 7.09 -16.18
C VAL A 82 13.09 6.34 -15.39
N LEU A 83 13.04 5.01 -15.40
CA LEU A 83 13.99 4.17 -14.67
C LEU A 83 15.43 4.28 -15.22
N ILE A 84 15.59 4.36 -16.53
CA ILE A 84 16.90 4.57 -17.17
C ILE A 84 17.45 5.96 -16.83
N LYS A 85 16.62 7.00 -16.94
CA LYS A 85 17.02 8.39 -16.62
C LYS A 85 17.45 8.51 -15.16
N ALA A 86 16.76 7.81 -14.26
CA ALA A 86 17.07 7.79 -12.83
C ALA A 86 18.22 6.83 -12.45
N GLY A 87 18.75 6.05 -13.40
CA GLY A 87 19.88 5.14 -13.19
C GLY A 87 19.51 3.85 -12.44
N TYR A 88 18.23 3.46 -12.41
CA TYR A 88 17.82 2.20 -11.77
C TYR A 88 18.06 0.99 -12.66
N ILE A 89 17.94 1.13 -13.98
CA ILE A 89 18.13 0.07 -14.95
C ILE A 89 19.08 0.48 -16.07
N ASN A 90 19.82 -0.48 -16.61
CA ASN A 90 20.79 -0.29 -17.70
C ASN A 90 20.97 -1.57 -18.52
N LYS A 91 21.88 -1.55 -19.50
CA LYS A 91 22.19 -2.70 -20.38
C LYS A 91 22.65 -3.97 -19.65
N GLY A 92 23.16 -3.86 -18.41
CA GLY A 92 23.65 -4.98 -17.62
C GLY A 92 22.54 -5.75 -16.89
N HIS A 93 21.27 -5.30 -16.96
CA HIS A 93 20.19 -5.94 -16.24
C HIS A 93 19.40 -6.93 -17.08
N THR A 94 18.92 -7.96 -16.42
CA THR A 94 17.81 -8.82 -16.82
C THR A 94 16.57 -8.48 -15.99
N PHE A 95 15.38 -8.77 -16.50
CA PHE A 95 14.11 -8.42 -15.89
C PHE A 95 13.31 -9.66 -15.59
N HIS A 96 12.89 -9.80 -14.35
CA HIS A 96 12.33 -11.02 -13.79
C HIS A 96 10.93 -10.78 -13.25
N ARG A 97 10.00 -11.67 -13.61
CA ARG A 97 8.65 -11.70 -13.09
C ARG A 97 8.16 -13.14 -12.97
N ASP A 98 7.82 -13.57 -11.76
CA ASP A 98 7.28 -14.90 -11.46
C ASP A 98 8.12 -16.05 -12.07
N ASP A 99 9.42 -15.84 -12.16
CA ASP A 99 10.40 -16.79 -12.68
C ASP A 99 11.26 -17.42 -11.58
N ARG A 100 12.25 -18.21 -11.97
CA ARG A 100 13.14 -18.90 -11.03
C ARG A 100 13.88 -17.93 -10.10
N VAL A 101 14.39 -16.80 -10.61
CA VAL A 101 15.16 -15.83 -9.81
C VAL A 101 14.27 -15.13 -8.79
N MET A 102 13.13 -14.62 -9.22
CA MET A 102 12.17 -13.98 -8.32
C MET A 102 11.67 -14.94 -7.23
N ASN A 103 11.36 -16.18 -7.62
CA ASN A 103 10.91 -17.23 -6.69
C ASN A 103 12.03 -17.69 -5.75
N GLY A 104 13.28 -17.69 -6.19
CA GLY A 104 14.46 -17.95 -5.38
C GLY A 104 14.61 -16.92 -4.26
N ILE A 105 14.55 -15.64 -4.60
CA ILE A 105 14.58 -14.53 -3.62
C ILE A 105 13.45 -14.67 -2.60
N TYR A 106 12.23 -15.00 -3.03
CA TYR A 106 11.10 -15.20 -2.11
C TYR A 106 11.24 -16.45 -1.23
N SER A 107 11.90 -17.49 -1.70
CA SER A 107 12.24 -18.65 -0.86
C SER A 107 13.23 -18.27 0.24
N ILE A 108 14.31 -17.56 -0.11
CA ILE A 108 15.28 -17.04 0.85
C ILE A 108 14.61 -16.12 1.88
N LYS A 109 13.74 -15.22 1.43
CA LYS A 109 12.92 -14.38 2.32
C LYS A 109 12.13 -15.23 3.32
N LYS A 110 11.48 -16.31 2.87
CA LYS A 110 10.69 -17.18 3.76
C LYS A 110 11.55 -17.83 4.85
N ASP A 111 12.77 -18.24 4.49
CA ASP A 111 13.71 -18.82 5.44
C ASP A 111 14.23 -17.76 6.43
N ALA A 112 14.56 -16.57 5.96
CA ALA A 112 14.97 -15.45 6.82
C ALA A 112 13.87 -15.04 7.83
N TYR A 113 12.59 -15.07 7.44
CA TYR A 113 11.49 -14.87 8.38
C TYR A 113 11.38 -15.97 9.42
N ARG A 114 11.56 -17.23 9.01
CA ARG A 114 11.55 -18.38 9.93
C ARG A 114 12.65 -18.27 10.98
N ASN A 115 13.84 -17.88 10.56
CA ASN A 115 14.99 -17.71 11.44
C ASN A 115 14.90 -16.44 12.32
N SER A 116 13.96 -15.55 12.06
CA SER A 116 13.73 -14.33 12.84
C SER A 116 12.63 -14.46 13.89
N ASP A 117 11.96 -15.60 13.99
CA ASP A 117 10.74 -15.81 14.82
C ASP A 117 9.62 -14.79 14.51
N LEU A 118 9.59 -14.27 13.29
CA LEU A 118 8.61 -13.29 12.85
C LEU A 118 7.59 -13.91 11.90
N LYS A 119 6.38 -13.37 11.93
CA LYS A 119 5.34 -13.77 10.97
C LYS A 119 5.75 -13.37 9.56
N ASN A 120 5.90 -14.36 8.68
CA ASN A 120 6.23 -14.15 7.28
C ASN A 120 5.22 -13.22 6.59
N LEU A 121 5.70 -12.10 6.04
CA LEU A 121 4.89 -11.23 5.20
C LEU A 121 4.64 -11.88 3.84
N ASN A 122 3.47 -11.66 3.26
CA ASN A 122 3.23 -11.98 1.86
C ASN A 122 4.25 -11.24 0.98
N ASN A 123 4.60 -11.81 -0.18
CA ASN A 123 5.60 -11.26 -1.08
C ASN A 123 5.33 -9.79 -1.42
N ASP A 124 4.10 -9.44 -1.81
CA ASP A 124 3.67 -8.07 -2.13
C ASP A 124 3.77 -7.09 -0.95
N LYS A 125 3.78 -7.58 0.30
CA LYS A 125 3.96 -6.75 1.49
C LYS A 125 5.42 -6.59 1.85
N TRP A 126 6.22 -7.62 1.60
CA TRP A 126 7.66 -7.55 1.82
C TRP A 126 8.34 -6.68 0.78
N ASN A 127 8.06 -6.93 -0.50
CA ASN A 127 8.51 -6.10 -1.61
C ASN A 127 7.40 -6.05 -2.68
N PRO A 128 6.72 -4.91 -2.85
CA PRO A 128 5.66 -4.76 -3.85
C PRO A 128 6.17 -4.53 -5.28
N GLY A 129 7.39 -5.00 -5.56
CA GLY A 129 7.94 -5.01 -6.92
C GLY A 129 7.16 -5.95 -7.82
N ASP A 130 6.53 -5.40 -8.86
CA ASP A 130 5.80 -6.15 -9.88
C ASP A 130 6.80 -6.91 -10.78
N ILE A 131 7.98 -6.31 -10.99
CA ILE A 131 9.14 -6.89 -11.68
C ILE A 131 10.42 -6.61 -10.91
N TRP A 132 11.45 -7.42 -11.17
CA TRP A 132 12.77 -7.24 -10.59
C TRP A 132 13.81 -7.03 -11.70
N ALA A 133 14.58 -5.95 -11.61
CA ALA A 133 15.78 -5.77 -12.44
C ALA A 133 16.97 -6.33 -11.66
N VAL A 134 17.66 -7.30 -12.24
CA VAL A 134 18.80 -7.97 -11.63
C VAL A 134 20.01 -7.84 -12.56
N SER A 135 21.13 -7.37 -12.02
CA SER A 135 22.38 -7.34 -12.75
C SER A 135 22.80 -8.76 -13.10
N LYS A 136 23.25 -9.01 -14.32
CA LYS A 136 23.75 -10.31 -14.76
C LYS A 136 24.97 -10.80 -13.96
N ASP A 137 25.66 -9.89 -13.29
CA ASP A 137 26.82 -10.19 -12.45
C ASP A 137 26.44 -10.55 -11.00
N TYR A 138 25.17 -10.37 -10.61
CA TYR A 138 24.66 -10.68 -9.29
C TYR A 138 24.22 -12.14 -9.19
N LYS A 139 24.61 -12.80 -8.10
CA LYS A 139 24.24 -14.18 -7.79
C LYS A 139 23.28 -14.22 -6.61
N GLU A 140 22.16 -14.91 -6.77
CA GLU A 140 21.16 -15.05 -5.69
C GLU A 140 21.67 -15.84 -4.48
N ASP A 141 22.69 -16.69 -4.66
CA ASP A 141 23.34 -17.45 -3.59
C ASP A 141 24.06 -16.54 -2.57
N ASP A 142 24.31 -15.28 -2.91
CA ASP A 142 24.93 -14.30 -2.02
C ASP A 142 23.91 -13.67 -1.03
N LEU A 143 22.61 -14.04 -1.10
CA LEU A 143 21.59 -13.54 -0.22
C LEU A 143 21.68 -14.16 1.18
N PRO A 144 21.73 -13.36 2.27
CA PRO A 144 21.77 -13.88 3.63
C PRO A 144 20.41 -14.48 4.03
N THR A 145 20.46 -15.62 4.72
CA THR A 145 19.29 -16.35 5.21
C THR A 145 19.11 -16.25 6.73
N ASP A 146 20.03 -15.59 7.43
CA ASP A 146 20.10 -15.59 8.89
C ASP A 146 18.85 -14.96 9.51
N THR A 147 18.55 -13.72 9.11
CA THR A 147 17.40 -12.97 9.61
C THR A 147 16.77 -12.11 8.52
N ILE A 148 15.49 -11.77 8.69
CA ILE A 148 14.82 -10.87 7.74
C ILE A 148 15.45 -9.47 7.73
N ARG A 149 15.95 -8.99 8.86
CA ARG A 149 16.65 -7.69 8.93
C ARG A 149 18.01 -7.74 8.21
N GLY A 150 18.73 -8.84 8.35
CA GLY A 150 19.97 -9.10 7.60
C GLY A 150 19.71 -9.10 6.10
N LEU A 151 18.68 -9.85 5.65
CA LEU A 151 18.27 -9.87 4.26
C LEU A 151 17.86 -8.48 3.76
N ASN A 152 17.04 -7.73 4.50
CA ASN A 152 16.60 -6.39 4.08
C ASN A 152 17.76 -5.40 4.00
N LYS A 153 18.74 -5.48 4.90
CA LYS A 153 19.97 -4.68 4.84
C LYS A 153 20.75 -5.01 3.57
N HIS A 154 20.95 -6.27 3.27
CA HIS A 154 21.64 -6.71 2.05
C HIS A 154 20.86 -6.25 0.79
N MET A 155 19.55 -6.41 0.76
CA MET A 155 18.71 -5.93 -0.35
C MET A 155 18.85 -4.42 -0.55
N LEU A 156 18.97 -3.63 0.52
CA LEU A 156 19.21 -2.20 0.44
C LEU A 156 20.61 -1.89 -0.15
N GLU A 157 21.64 -2.63 0.23
CA GLU A 157 22.97 -2.50 -0.34
C GLU A 157 22.95 -2.81 -1.85
N GLN A 158 22.33 -3.92 -2.25
CA GLN A 158 22.20 -4.31 -3.65
C GLN A 158 21.33 -3.32 -4.46
N PHE A 159 20.28 -2.78 -3.87
CA PHE A 159 19.49 -1.73 -4.47
C PHE A 159 20.29 -0.45 -4.72
N ASN A 160 21.12 -0.02 -3.77
CA ASN A 160 21.98 1.15 -3.92
C ASN A 160 23.06 0.93 -4.99
N LEU A 161 23.62 -0.28 -5.10
CA LEU A 161 24.55 -0.69 -6.13
C LEU A 161 23.87 -0.92 -7.49
N ARG A 162 22.53 -0.92 -7.55
CA ARG A 162 21.74 -1.26 -8.75
C ARG A 162 21.91 -2.71 -9.21
N ASN A 163 22.31 -3.60 -8.34
CA ASN A 163 22.43 -5.03 -8.67
C ASN A 163 21.09 -5.74 -8.63
N VAL A 164 20.23 -5.40 -7.64
CA VAL A 164 18.89 -5.96 -7.47
C VAL A 164 17.91 -4.83 -7.16
N VAL A 165 16.98 -4.58 -8.06
CA VAL A 165 16.00 -3.48 -7.92
C VAL A 165 14.59 -4.03 -8.08
N GLY A 166 13.84 -4.07 -6.98
CA GLY A 166 12.39 -4.32 -7.03
C GLY A 166 11.67 -3.07 -7.59
N ILE A 167 10.84 -3.26 -8.59
CA ILE A 167 10.18 -2.18 -9.33
C ILE A 167 8.68 -2.39 -9.29
N SER A 168 7.95 -1.46 -8.66
CA SER A 168 6.49 -1.42 -8.69
C SER A 168 6.02 -0.43 -9.75
N LEU A 169 5.26 -0.92 -10.71
CA LEU A 169 4.82 -0.16 -11.87
C LEU A 169 3.32 0.16 -11.77
N LYS A 170 2.99 1.44 -11.90
CA LYS A 170 1.61 1.91 -12.06
C LYS A 170 1.46 2.54 -13.42
N GLY A 171 0.28 2.43 -13.99
CA GLY A 171 0.04 2.98 -15.32
C GLY A 171 0.35 4.47 -15.39
N ILE A 172 1.18 4.87 -16.37
CA ILE A 172 1.45 6.26 -16.72
C ILE A 172 0.58 6.58 -17.93
N MET A 173 -0.66 7.03 -17.68
CA MET A 173 -1.62 7.31 -18.73
C MET A 173 -1.50 8.76 -19.23
N LYS A 174 -1.00 9.66 -18.38
CA LYS A 174 -0.80 11.09 -18.66
C LYS A 174 0.59 11.51 -18.18
N GLY A 175 1.15 12.53 -18.85
CA GLY A 175 2.45 13.09 -18.44
C GLY A 175 3.65 12.15 -18.63
N ASP A 176 4.76 12.49 -17.98
CA ASP A 176 6.07 11.85 -18.20
C ASP A 176 6.43 10.78 -17.15
N GLY A 177 5.60 10.60 -16.15
CA GLY A 177 5.86 9.69 -15.05
C GLY A 177 6.92 10.19 -14.04
N GLN A 178 6.80 9.70 -12.83
CA GLN A 178 7.68 10.00 -11.71
C GLN A 178 8.09 8.70 -11.02
N PHE A 179 9.21 8.75 -10.31
CA PHE A 179 9.61 7.63 -9.45
C PHE A 179 9.71 8.06 -7.99
N LYS A 180 9.55 7.07 -7.10
CA LYS A 180 9.75 7.25 -5.66
C LYS A 180 10.35 5.98 -5.07
N GLU A 181 11.39 6.15 -4.28
CA GLU A 181 11.98 5.06 -3.48
C GLU A 181 11.16 4.83 -2.20
N TYR A 182 11.05 3.58 -1.80
CA TYR A 182 10.36 3.16 -0.57
C TYR A 182 11.27 2.25 0.23
N ASN A 183 11.16 2.29 1.55
CA ASN A 183 11.92 1.50 2.51
C ASN A 183 13.46 1.66 2.38
N LYS A 184 13.91 2.75 1.76
CA LYS A 184 15.34 3.06 1.60
C LYS A 184 15.93 3.65 2.89
N GLU A 185 15.14 4.42 3.59
CA GLU A 185 15.51 5.03 4.87
C GLU A 185 14.56 4.51 5.94
N VAL A 186 15.09 3.95 7.00
CA VAL A 186 14.31 3.76 8.23
C VAL A 186 14.11 5.15 8.81
N PRO A 187 12.87 5.62 8.96
CA PRO A 187 12.62 6.94 9.53
C PRO A 187 13.29 7.03 10.90
N ALA A 188 13.97 8.15 11.16
CA ALA A 188 14.40 8.45 12.52
C ALA A 188 13.14 8.55 13.39
N LEU A 189 12.91 7.54 14.21
CA LEU A 189 11.79 7.50 15.13
C LEU A 189 12.12 8.37 16.36
N THR A 190 11.12 9.11 16.81
CA THR A 190 11.18 9.76 18.11
C THR A 190 10.39 8.94 19.14
N ASP A 191 10.89 8.91 20.38
CA ASP A 191 10.21 8.21 21.47
C ASP A 191 8.96 8.95 21.96
N ASN A 192 8.71 10.16 21.46
CA ASN A 192 7.60 10.99 21.94
C ASN A 192 7.03 11.88 20.82
N TYR A 193 6.19 11.31 19.95
CA TYR A 193 5.40 12.10 19.02
C TYR A 193 4.35 12.91 19.74
N LYS A 194 4.24 14.20 19.41
CA LYS A 194 3.29 15.12 20.04
C LYS A 194 2.09 15.34 19.15
N LEU A 195 0.92 15.07 19.67
CA LEU A 195 -0.36 15.35 18.98
C LEU A 195 -0.44 16.84 18.64
N GLU A 196 -0.78 17.15 17.39
CA GLU A 196 -1.04 18.49 16.90
C GLU A 196 -2.52 18.68 16.57
N ARG A 197 -3.11 17.76 15.78
CA ARG A 197 -4.44 17.95 15.22
C ARG A 197 -5.16 16.63 14.96
N LEU A 198 -6.48 16.65 15.19
CA LEU A 198 -7.45 15.60 14.87
C LEU A 198 -8.41 16.08 13.80
N GLN A 199 -8.63 15.31 12.74
CA GLN A 199 -9.51 15.69 11.62
C GLN A 199 -10.33 14.51 11.14
N VAL A 200 -11.59 14.76 10.79
CA VAL A 200 -12.54 13.75 10.23
C VAL A 200 -12.55 13.73 8.69
N LYS A 201 -11.55 14.29 8.07
CA LYS A 201 -11.38 14.38 6.61
C LYS A 201 -9.94 14.13 6.19
N GLY A 202 -9.69 13.92 4.90
CA GLY A 202 -8.34 13.75 4.37
C GLY A 202 -7.42 14.93 4.71
N ALA A 203 -6.14 14.65 5.04
CA ALA A 203 -5.18 15.67 5.48
C ALA A 203 -4.88 16.72 4.42
N LYS A 204 -4.91 16.34 3.14
CA LYS A 204 -4.48 17.19 2.03
C LYS A 204 -5.62 17.69 1.14
N ARG A 205 -6.67 16.91 0.97
CA ARG A 205 -7.79 17.21 0.05
C ARG A 205 -9.09 16.58 0.53
N GLY A 206 -10.19 17.19 0.16
CA GLY A 206 -11.54 16.67 0.38
C GLY A 206 -12.21 17.21 1.63
N THR A 207 -13.52 17.05 1.64
CA THR A 207 -14.41 17.39 2.75
C THR A 207 -14.73 16.15 3.58
N PHE A 208 -15.42 16.33 4.70
CA PHE A 208 -15.95 15.21 5.48
C PHE A 208 -16.70 14.21 4.59
N TRP A 209 -17.56 14.68 3.70
CA TRP A 209 -18.43 13.84 2.87
C TRP A 209 -17.73 13.21 1.65
N SER A 210 -16.65 13.82 1.15
CA SER A 210 -15.97 13.36 -0.07
C SER A 210 -14.89 12.32 0.18
N THR A 211 -14.48 12.11 1.43
CA THR A 211 -13.41 11.15 1.79
C THR A 211 -13.91 10.12 2.81
N LYS A 212 -13.28 8.93 2.81
CA LYS A 212 -13.46 7.89 3.84
C LYS A 212 -12.46 8.04 4.99
N GLU A 213 -11.55 8.99 4.89
CA GLU A 213 -10.42 9.17 5.78
C GLU A 213 -10.75 10.02 7.00
N CYS A 214 -10.06 9.70 8.11
CA CYS A 214 -9.84 10.59 9.25
C CYS A 214 -8.33 10.69 9.47
N ASN A 215 -7.84 11.77 10.10
CA ASN A 215 -6.40 11.97 10.28
C ASN A 215 -6.04 12.40 11.69
N ILE A 216 -4.89 11.90 12.15
CA ILE A 216 -4.17 12.40 13.31
C ILE A 216 -2.85 12.97 12.79
N THR A 217 -2.55 14.24 13.08
CA THR A 217 -1.29 14.89 12.71
C THR A 217 -0.48 15.16 13.95
N THR A 218 0.83 14.93 13.86
CA THR A 218 1.78 15.22 14.95
C THR A 218 2.60 16.48 14.62
N LYS A 219 3.15 17.12 15.65
CA LYS A 219 4.02 18.30 15.51
C LYS A 219 5.27 18.00 14.68
N GLU A 220 5.73 16.77 14.68
CA GLU A 220 6.86 16.27 13.89
C GLU A 220 6.52 16.09 12.40
N GLY A 221 5.26 16.36 12.01
CA GLY A 221 4.78 16.29 10.64
C GLY A 221 4.40 14.89 10.15
N THR A 222 4.30 13.92 11.07
CA THR A 222 3.75 12.59 10.79
C THR A 222 2.24 12.63 10.77
N ILE A 223 1.62 11.91 9.83
CA ILE A 223 0.19 11.82 9.65
C ILE A 223 -0.21 10.35 9.74
N LEU A 224 -1.13 10.03 10.66
CA LEU A 224 -1.83 8.76 10.67
C LEU A 224 -3.13 8.93 9.87
N ASP A 225 -3.19 8.25 8.74
CA ASP A 225 -4.30 8.31 7.79
C ASP A 225 -5.21 7.09 8.02
N LEU A 226 -6.33 7.34 8.71
CA LEU A 226 -7.27 6.32 9.18
C LEU A 226 -8.33 6.10 8.10
N LYS A 227 -8.35 4.92 7.49
CA LYS A 227 -9.31 4.59 6.41
C LYS A 227 -9.72 3.13 6.42
N ALA A 228 -10.90 2.84 5.90
CA ALA A 228 -11.30 1.47 5.61
C ALA A 228 -10.68 0.98 4.31
N ASN A 229 -10.38 -0.31 4.23
CA ASN A 229 -10.05 -0.98 2.97
C ASN A 229 -11.31 -1.14 2.08
N LYS A 230 -11.12 -1.69 0.88
CA LYS A 230 -12.22 -1.96 -0.06
C LYS A 230 -13.29 -2.89 0.52
N ASN A 231 -12.89 -3.82 1.40
CA ASN A 231 -13.81 -4.78 2.02
C ASN A 231 -14.36 -4.22 3.33
N LEU A 232 -15.66 -4.36 3.54
CA LEU A 232 -16.29 -4.04 4.81
C LEU A 232 -15.64 -4.84 5.95
N GLY A 233 -15.37 -4.17 7.04
CA GLY A 233 -14.80 -4.82 8.23
C GLY A 233 -13.28 -4.74 8.35
N THR A 234 -12.58 -4.16 7.39
CA THR A 234 -11.14 -3.96 7.49
C THR A 234 -10.78 -2.49 7.60
N MET A 235 -10.08 -2.13 8.67
CA MET A 235 -9.51 -0.81 8.89
C MET A 235 -8.01 -0.84 8.63
N LYS A 236 -7.52 0.23 8.01
CA LYS A 236 -6.09 0.44 7.74
C LYS A 236 -5.69 1.83 8.19
N ILE A 237 -4.62 1.90 8.95
CA ILE A 237 -4.00 3.16 9.36
C ILE A 237 -2.65 3.23 8.66
N GLU A 238 -2.50 4.19 7.75
CA GLU A 238 -1.26 4.41 7.01
C GLU A 238 -0.49 5.56 7.63
N ILE A 239 0.82 5.36 7.81
CA ILE A 239 1.70 6.41 8.29
C ILE A 239 2.25 7.19 7.09
N LYS A 240 2.06 8.49 7.11
CA LYS A 240 2.45 9.45 6.06
C LYS A 240 3.11 10.68 6.68
N GLY A 241 3.63 11.57 5.83
CA GLY A 241 4.20 12.85 6.27
C GLY A 241 5.72 12.86 6.29
N LYS A 242 6.31 13.83 7.00
CA LYS A 242 7.76 14.07 6.98
C LYS A 242 8.51 13.28 8.06
N GLY A 243 7.92 13.13 9.25
CA GLY A 243 8.59 12.56 10.42
C GLY A 243 8.71 11.05 10.42
N ALA A 244 7.69 10.35 9.92
CA ALA A 244 7.74 8.90 9.69
C ALA A 244 6.91 8.59 8.45
N ARG A 245 7.45 7.85 7.52
CA ARG A 245 6.77 7.50 6.26
C ARG A 245 6.69 6.00 6.09
N GLY A 246 5.53 5.55 5.65
CA GLY A 246 5.30 4.15 5.37
C GLY A 246 4.82 3.37 6.59
N GLY A 247 4.66 2.08 6.38
CA GLY A 247 4.02 1.21 7.35
C GLY A 247 2.50 1.39 7.41
N SER A 248 1.84 0.35 7.86
CA SER A 248 0.40 0.39 8.15
C SER A 248 0.07 -0.57 9.29
N ILE A 249 -0.92 -0.20 10.08
CA ILE A 249 -1.44 -1.03 11.16
C ILE A 249 -2.93 -1.30 10.92
N GLY A 250 -3.42 -2.42 11.43
CA GLY A 250 -4.84 -2.71 11.50
C GLY A 250 -5.50 -2.11 12.74
N TYR A 251 -6.79 -2.33 12.89
CA TYR A 251 -7.57 -1.83 14.04
C TYR A 251 -7.18 -2.52 15.35
N GLY A 252 -6.95 -3.86 15.35
CA GLY A 252 -6.56 -4.62 16.54
C GLY A 252 -5.33 -4.06 17.27
N PRO A 253 -4.20 -3.80 16.62
CA PRO A 253 -3.04 -3.17 17.24
C PRO A 253 -3.31 -1.80 17.91
N VAL A 254 -4.37 -1.09 17.50
CA VAL A 254 -4.80 0.16 18.18
C VAL A 254 -5.51 -0.16 19.48
N GLU A 255 -6.38 -1.20 19.49
CA GLU A 255 -7.03 -1.71 20.70
C GLU A 255 -5.97 -2.15 21.71
N ASP A 256 -4.98 -2.95 21.29
CA ASP A 256 -3.85 -3.38 22.14
C ASP A 256 -3.07 -2.18 22.71
N THR A 257 -2.84 -1.15 21.87
CA THR A 257 -2.16 0.08 22.30
C THR A 257 -2.97 0.84 23.34
N ALA A 258 -4.30 0.91 23.17
CA ALA A 258 -5.21 1.55 24.12
C ALA A 258 -5.17 0.83 25.48
N ASP A 259 -5.21 -0.49 25.49
CA ASP A 259 -5.14 -1.31 26.71
C ASP A 259 -3.80 -1.11 27.45
N ILE A 260 -2.67 -1.13 26.73
CA ILE A 260 -1.34 -0.90 27.30
C ILE A 260 -1.23 0.48 27.96
N VAL A 261 -1.87 1.51 27.35
CA VAL A 261 -1.87 2.88 27.88
C VAL A 261 -2.97 3.10 28.94
N LYS A 262 -3.78 2.08 29.19
CA LYS A 262 -4.91 2.13 30.14
C LYS A 262 -5.92 3.24 29.78
N LEU A 263 -6.39 3.20 28.55
CA LEU A 263 -7.49 4.02 28.04
C LEU A 263 -8.80 3.23 28.07
N PRO A 264 -9.96 3.93 27.98
CA PRO A 264 -11.24 3.26 27.85
C PRO A 264 -11.29 2.31 26.66
N LYS A 265 -11.99 1.20 26.83
CA LYS A 265 -12.15 0.18 25.78
C LYS A 265 -12.87 0.77 24.59
N MET A 266 -12.32 0.52 23.41
CA MET A 266 -12.91 0.89 22.12
C MET A 266 -14.00 -0.11 21.71
N ARG A 267 -14.92 0.34 20.85
CA ARG A 267 -15.82 -0.59 20.16
C ARG A 267 -15.04 -1.53 19.29
N THR A 268 -15.38 -2.80 19.28
CA THR A 268 -14.77 -3.78 18.39
C THR A 268 -15.11 -3.45 16.93
N ASN A 269 -14.27 -3.91 16.01
CA ASN A 269 -14.55 -3.74 14.58
C ASN A 269 -15.91 -4.35 14.18
N ASN A 270 -16.33 -5.47 14.79
CA ASN A 270 -17.63 -6.08 14.55
C ASN A 270 -18.80 -5.20 15.03
N ASP A 271 -18.64 -4.50 16.15
CA ASP A 271 -19.67 -3.56 16.63
C ASP A 271 -19.79 -2.34 15.71
N LEU A 272 -18.65 -1.86 15.19
CA LEU A 272 -18.65 -0.77 14.20
C LEU A 272 -19.33 -1.18 12.89
N ILE A 273 -19.17 -2.44 12.43
CA ILE A 273 -19.88 -2.98 11.27
C ILE A 273 -21.39 -3.01 11.51
N LYS A 274 -21.83 -3.54 12.68
CA LYS A 274 -23.25 -3.58 13.05
C LYS A 274 -23.85 -2.17 13.10
N LEU A 275 -23.13 -1.22 13.70
CA LEU A 275 -23.55 0.17 13.77
C LEU A 275 -23.63 0.83 12.40
N ALA A 276 -22.66 0.58 11.51
CA ALA A 276 -22.67 1.10 10.14
C ALA A 276 -23.88 0.58 9.36
N LYS A 277 -24.17 -0.72 9.44
CA LYS A 277 -25.36 -1.32 8.83
C LYS A 277 -26.66 -0.73 9.37
N LEU A 278 -26.72 -0.45 10.67
CA LEU A 278 -27.89 0.20 11.28
C LEU A 278 -28.09 1.64 10.77
N ILE A 279 -27.01 2.43 10.70
CA ILE A 279 -27.05 3.82 10.20
C ILE A 279 -27.51 3.89 8.74
N THR A 280 -27.09 2.92 7.92
CA THR A 280 -27.42 2.85 6.49
C THR A 280 -28.65 1.99 6.17
N SER A 281 -29.39 1.58 7.18
CA SER A 281 -30.64 0.83 6.97
C SER A 281 -31.63 1.65 6.13
N PRO A 282 -32.27 1.01 5.14
CA PRO A 282 -33.25 1.71 4.29
C PRO A 282 -34.45 2.19 5.10
N VAL A 283 -35.20 3.12 4.54
CA VAL A 283 -36.49 3.52 5.08
C VAL A 283 -37.45 2.34 5.09
N GLY A 284 -38.26 2.28 6.12
CA GLY A 284 -39.32 1.26 6.22
C GLY A 284 -40.45 1.49 5.21
N LYS A 285 -41.41 0.56 5.17
CA LYS A 285 -42.58 0.62 4.26
C LYS A 285 -43.43 1.89 4.40
N ASN A 286 -43.34 2.54 5.55
CA ASN A 286 -44.03 3.82 5.84
C ASN A 286 -43.22 5.06 5.39
N GLY A 287 -42.13 4.89 4.64
CA GLY A 287 -41.25 5.96 4.19
C GLY A 287 -40.41 6.61 5.29
N LYS A 288 -40.30 6.00 6.48
CA LYS A 288 -39.53 6.54 7.61
C LYS A 288 -38.52 5.52 8.13
N HIS A 289 -37.41 6.00 8.68
CA HIS A 289 -36.48 5.17 9.43
C HIS A 289 -37.05 4.77 10.78
N ASP A 290 -36.67 3.60 11.26
CA ASP A 290 -37.00 3.18 12.62
C ASP A 290 -36.26 4.00 13.68
N ARG A 291 -36.77 3.93 14.95
CA ARG A 291 -36.20 4.68 16.06
C ARG A 291 -34.74 4.36 16.34
N LYS A 292 -34.31 3.10 16.13
CA LYS A 292 -32.93 2.69 16.39
C LYS A 292 -31.97 3.33 15.37
N THR A 293 -32.35 3.31 14.09
CA THR A 293 -31.60 3.99 13.01
C THR A 293 -31.47 5.49 13.26
N LEU A 294 -32.60 6.17 13.63
CA LEU A 294 -32.57 7.59 13.91
C LEU A 294 -31.68 7.93 15.13
N THR A 295 -31.71 7.10 16.16
CA THR A 295 -30.83 7.26 17.34
C THR A 295 -29.38 7.09 16.96
N ALA A 296 -29.03 6.03 16.22
CA ALA A 296 -27.67 5.79 15.77
C ALA A 296 -27.12 6.93 14.88
N ARG A 297 -27.95 7.48 13.98
CA ARG A 297 -27.59 8.63 13.13
C ARG A 297 -27.35 9.89 13.96
N ARG A 298 -28.20 10.15 14.96
CA ARG A 298 -28.03 11.28 15.87
C ARG A 298 -26.74 11.16 16.67
N ASP A 299 -26.44 9.99 17.21
CA ASP A 299 -25.23 9.75 17.99
C ASP A 299 -23.97 9.89 17.14
N PHE A 300 -24.02 9.42 15.89
CA PHE A 300 -22.94 9.61 14.93
C PHE A 300 -22.74 11.10 14.60
N TYR A 301 -23.81 11.85 14.32
CA TYR A 301 -23.77 13.30 14.14
C TYR A 301 -23.13 14.02 15.33
N ASN A 302 -23.52 13.71 16.54
CA ASN A 302 -22.99 14.33 17.74
C ASN A 302 -21.49 14.10 17.91
N ARG A 303 -20.99 12.92 17.52
CA ARG A 303 -19.55 12.61 17.53
C ARG A 303 -18.81 13.40 16.47
N VAL A 304 -19.31 13.46 15.24
CA VAL A 304 -18.69 14.21 14.14
C VAL A 304 -18.65 15.70 14.44
N SER A 305 -19.68 16.25 15.05
CA SER A 305 -19.81 17.68 15.37
C SER A 305 -18.74 18.19 16.35
N LYS A 306 -18.02 17.29 17.03
CA LYS A 306 -16.84 17.65 17.85
C LYS A 306 -15.64 18.08 16.98
N TYR A 307 -15.57 17.60 15.75
CA TYR A 307 -14.42 17.76 14.85
C TYR A 307 -14.73 18.62 13.62
N GLU A 308 -15.97 18.62 13.17
CA GLU A 308 -16.41 19.34 11.97
C GLU A 308 -17.74 20.03 12.21
N LYS A 309 -17.79 21.34 11.99
CA LYS A 309 -19.04 22.11 12.11
C LYS A 309 -19.93 21.84 10.90
N MET A 310 -21.12 21.32 11.13
CA MET A 310 -22.14 21.15 10.08
C MET A 310 -23.54 21.27 10.70
N THR A 311 -24.50 21.68 9.88
CA THR A 311 -25.89 21.77 10.32
C THR A 311 -26.55 20.38 10.29
N ARG A 312 -27.56 20.19 11.13
CA ARG A 312 -28.33 18.93 11.14
C ARG A 312 -29.01 18.68 9.79
N LYS A 313 -29.48 19.72 9.13
CA LYS A 313 -30.11 19.61 7.81
C LYS A 313 -29.13 19.00 6.78
N VAL A 314 -27.92 19.57 6.65
CA VAL A 314 -26.90 19.05 5.74
C VAL A 314 -26.52 17.61 6.11
N TRP A 315 -26.41 17.29 7.40
CA TRP A 315 -26.17 15.94 7.86
C TRP A 315 -27.22 14.95 7.38
N ASP A 316 -28.50 15.24 7.64
CA ASP A 316 -29.61 14.35 7.32
C ASP A 316 -29.73 14.11 5.80
N GLU A 317 -29.48 15.13 4.97
CA GLU A 317 -29.47 15.03 3.50
C GLU A 317 -28.29 14.20 2.95
N GLU A 318 -27.11 14.33 3.53
CA GLU A 318 -25.90 13.71 3.01
C GLU A 318 -25.68 12.27 3.52
N ILE A 319 -26.10 11.96 4.76
CA ILE A 319 -25.92 10.61 5.33
C ILE A 319 -26.76 9.57 4.57
N GLU A 320 -27.89 9.95 4.00
CA GLU A 320 -28.73 9.08 3.18
C GLU A 320 -28.02 8.59 1.91
N LYS A 321 -27.07 9.37 1.38
CA LYS A 321 -26.32 9.07 0.17
C LYS A 321 -25.12 8.18 0.42
N LYS A 322 -24.84 7.81 1.69
CA LYS A 322 -23.63 7.06 2.05
C LYS A 322 -23.88 5.57 2.19
N ASP A 323 -22.96 4.79 1.63
CA ASP A 323 -22.96 3.34 1.77
C ASP A 323 -22.41 2.89 3.14
N THR A 324 -22.66 1.64 3.48
CA THR A 324 -22.21 1.02 4.72
C THR A 324 -20.69 1.06 4.88
N GLN A 325 -19.94 0.96 3.79
CA GLN A 325 -18.49 0.99 3.83
C GLN A 325 -17.95 2.38 4.19
N TRP A 326 -18.56 3.43 3.65
CA TRP A 326 -18.21 4.80 3.99
C TRP A 326 -18.49 5.08 5.47
N VAL A 327 -19.70 4.70 5.94
CA VAL A 327 -20.09 4.89 7.35
C VAL A 327 -19.19 4.11 8.29
N HIS A 328 -18.87 2.84 7.97
CA HIS A 328 -17.95 2.02 8.75
C HIS A 328 -16.54 2.66 8.84
N ALA A 329 -16.01 3.16 7.71
CA ALA A 329 -14.72 3.83 7.69
C ALA A 329 -14.70 5.06 8.61
N LYS A 330 -15.73 5.90 8.54
CA LYS A 330 -15.85 7.10 9.38
C LYS A 330 -16.05 6.76 10.85
N LEU A 331 -16.89 5.78 11.17
CA LEU A 331 -17.08 5.34 12.55
C LEU A 331 -15.78 4.84 13.18
N GLY A 332 -15.01 4.00 12.45
CA GLY A 332 -13.73 3.51 12.95
C GLY A 332 -12.69 4.62 13.11
N GLY A 333 -12.61 5.54 12.16
CA GLY A 333 -11.74 6.71 12.29
C GLY A 333 -12.12 7.57 13.51
N ILE A 334 -13.40 7.88 13.67
CA ILE A 334 -13.89 8.68 14.81
C ILE A 334 -13.71 7.96 16.14
N GLU A 335 -13.81 6.62 16.17
CA GLU A 335 -13.54 5.86 17.40
C GLU A 335 -12.09 6.09 17.88
N ILE A 336 -11.15 6.09 16.97
CA ILE A 336 -9.73 6.35 17.27
C ILE A 336 -9.51 7.83 17.61
N LEU A 337 -10.16 8.77 16.90
CA LEU A 337 -10.09 10.19 17.23
C LEU A 337 -10.64 10.47 18.64
N ASP A 338 -11.81 9.90 19.00
CA ASP A 338 -12.40 10.05 20.33
C ASP A 338 -11.50 9.46 21.42
N LEU A 339 -10.87 8.30 21.16
CA LEU A 339 -9.90 7.70 22.08
C LEU A 339 -8.76 8.66 22.40
N VAL A 340 -8.17 9.28 21.39
CA VAL A 340 -7.05 10.21 21.52
C VAL A 340 -7.51 11.54 22.13
N ASN A 341 -8.67 12.07 21.71
CA ASN A 341 -9.21 13.35 22.16
C ASN A 341 -9.64 13.36 23.64
N ASN A 342 -10.15 12.22 24.10
CA ASN A 342 -10.61 12.08 25.50
C ASN A 342 -9.50 11.68 26.48
N ALA A 343 -8.31 11.39 25.97
CA ALA A 343 -7.14 11.06 26.78
C ALA A 343 -6.44 12.32 27.29
N SER A 344 -5.74 12.23 28.43
CA SER A 344 -4.81 13.30 28.81
C SER A 344 -3.72 13.44 27.74
N THR A 345 -3.16 14.63 27.60
CA THR A 345 -2.10 14.92 26.59
C THR A 345 -0.96 13.89 26.63
N ILE A 346 -0.54 13.48 27.82
CA ILE A 346 0.53 12.47 27.99
C ILE A 346 0.08 11.13 27.40
N LYS A 347 -1.13 10.66 27.73
CA LYS A 347 -1.65 9.39 27.20
C LYS A 347 -1.92 9.45 25.70
N ALA A 348 -2.48 10.55 25.20
CA ALA A 348 -2.69 10.77 23.76
C ALA A 348 -1.37 10.67 22.98
N ASN A 349 -0.33 11.38 23.41
CA ASN A 349 0.99 11.30 22.81
C ASN A 349 1.58 9.89 22.85
N ARG A 350 1.43 9.16 23.97
CA ARG A 350 1.88 7.77 24.09
C ARG A 350 1.16 6.84 23.10
N VAL A 351 -0.17 6.97 22.93
CA VAL A 351 -0.93 6.17 21.96
C VAL A 351 -0.42 6.44 20.55
N VAL A 352 -0.34 7.71 20.15
CA VAL A 352 0.13 8.13 18.82
C VAL A 352 1.56 7.62 18.58
N THR A 353 2.45 7.79 19.53
CA THR A 353 3.84 7.30 19.46
C THR A 353 3.90 5.78 19.25
N ARG A 354 3.14 5.01 20.04
CA ARG A 354 3.12 3.55 19.91
C ARG A 354 2.56 3.11 18.57
N MET A 355 1.50 3.75 18.07
CA MET A 355 0.94 3.45 16.75
C MET A 355 1.98 3.69 15.64
N ILE A 356 2.70 4.81 15.70
CA ILE A 356 3.75 5.15 14.73
C ILE A 356 4.90 4.15 14.81
N ASN A 357 5.41 3.87 16.02
CA ASN A 357 6.52 2.94 16.23
C ASN A 357 6.14 1.51 15.81
N TYR A 358 4.91 1.06 16.10
CA TYR A 358 4.43 -0.23 15.61
C TYR A 358 4.38 -0.29 14.09
N ALA A 359 3.88 0.77 13.44
CA ALA A 359 3.86 0.83 11.98
C ALA A 359 5.28 0.87 11.39
N ALA A 360 6.19 1.61 12.01
CA ALA A 360 7.58 1.72 11.60
C ALA A 360 8.35 0.39 11.76
N SER A 361 8.11 -0.34 12.85
CA SER A 361 8.72 -1.67 13.02
C SER A 361 8.35 -2.65 11.90
N LYS A 362 7.18 -2.46 11.27
CA LYS A 362 6.79 -3.25 10.09
C LYS A 362 7.57 -2.89 8.82
N LEU A 363 8.18 -1.71 8.77
CA LEU A 363 9.04 -1.31 7.65
C LEU A 363 10.40 -2.03 7.68
N GLU A 364 10.94 -2.28 8.87
CA GLU A 364 12.16 -3.05 9.04
C GLU A 364 12.00 -4.48 8.51
N ASP A 365 10.76 -5.00 8.51
CA ASP A 365 10.42 -6.31 7.98
C ASP A 365 10.17 -6.29 6.45
N SER A 366 10.25 -5.14 5.78
CA SER A 366 9.97 -4.97 4.35
C SER A 366 11.23 -4.54 3.59
N SER A 367 11.38 -5.02 2.36
CA SER A 367 12.52 -4.71 1.51
C SER A 367 12.36 -3.38 0.75
N VAL A 368 13.47 -2.79 0.34
CA VAL A 368 13.53 -1.59 -0.50
C VAL A 368 13.01 -1.85 -1.91
N TYR A 369 12.33 -0.85 -2.50
CA TYR A 369 11.90 -0.88 -3.90
C TYR A 369 11.73 0.52 -4.48
N VAL A 370 11.66 0.62 -5.79
CA VAL A 370 11.28 1.84 -6.50
C VAL A 370 9.88 1.68 -7.09
N LYS A 371 9.06 2.71 -6.95
CA LYS A 371 7.72 2.79 -7.57
C LYS A 371 7.73 3.84 -8.66
N VAL A 372 7.23 3.49 -9.84
CA VAL A 372 6.99 4.40 -10.95
C VAL A 372 5.49 4.64 -11.09
N SER A 373 5.09 5.88 -11.22
CA SER A 373 3.67 6.29 -11.38
C SER A 373 3.59 7.67 -12.04
N GLU A 374 2.38 8.13 -12.35
CA GLU A 374 2.11 9.53 -12.69
C GLU A 374 2.50 10.51 -11.61
#